data_29fabe3cdc6c7f299be89dfdab5434a8
#
_entry.id   29fabe3cdc6c7f299be89dfdab5434a8
#
_cell.length_a   1.000
_cell.length_b   1.000
_cell.length_c   1.000
_cell.angle_alpha   90.00
_cell.angle_beta   90.00
_cell.angle_gamma   90.00
#
_symmetry.space_group_name_H-M   'P 1'
#
loop_
_entity.id
_entity.type
_entity.pdbx_description
1 polymer ?
#
loop_
_entity_poly.entity_id
_entity_poly.type
_entity_poly.pdbx_seq_one_letter_code
_entity_poly.pdbx_strand_id
1 'polypeptide(L)'
;MQDLPYRKFQSKLIPTVPLETIIGVRTPALRKFAKDFAKTPEAAEFLQALPHRYYEENNLHGFLIETMKDYRQAILALDAFLPYVDNWATCDLMRPNVFRKHLPELLTQIQIWMASEHPYTVRFGIEMLMTFYLDGEFQPEYLDWVAAIHSEEYYVNMMIAWYFATALAKQWDAALPYVQQCRLEPWTHRKTIQKAVESYRISDERKAYLKDLRFRDWNGAGEGRL
;
A
#
# COMPACT_ATOMS: atom_id res chain seq x y z
N MET A 1 22.67 -0.30 -17.64
CA MET A 1 21.62 -0.89 -16.77
C MET A 1 20.21 -0.78 -17.36
N GLN A 2 20.00 0.02 -18.39
CA GLN A 2 18.69 0.18 -19.05
C GLN A 2 18.25 -1.10 -19.77
N ASP A 3 16.99 -1.55 -19.55
CA ASP A 3 16.36 -2.70 -20.18
C ASP A 3 15.05 -2.21 -20.87
N LEU A 4 15.11 -2.04 -22.19
CA LEU A 4 13.97 -1.50 -22.96
C LEU A 4 12.73 -2.41 -22.96
N PRO A 5 12.83 -3.76 -23.06
CA PRO A 5 11.69 -4.65 -22.86
C PRO A 5 11.05 -4.51 -21.48
N TYR A 6 11.86 -4.42 -20.41
CA TYR A 6 11.35 -4.19 -19.05
C TYR A 6 10.68 -2.83 -18.91
N ARG A 7 11.26 -1.77 -19.48
CA ARG A 7 10.64 -0.43 -19.51
C ARG A 7 9.23 -0.46 -20.10
N LYS A 8 9.07 -1.13 -21.25
CA LYS A 8 7.78 -1.29 -21.92
C LYS A 8 6.79 -2.15 -21.13
N PHE A 9 7.28 -3.15 -20.41
CA PHE A 9 6.47 -3.96 -19.51
C PHE A 9 6.01 -3.13 -18.31
N GLN A 10 6.93 -2.44 -17.64
CA GLN A 10 6.67 -1.62 -16.45
C GLN A 10 5.65 -0.50 -16.74
N SER A 11 5.76 0.19 -17.86
CA SER A 11 4.83 1.28 -18.23
C SER A 11 3.36 0.84 -18.33
N LYS A 12 3.11 -0.43 -18.67
CA LYS A 12 1.75 -0.98 -18.69
C LYS A 12 1.19 -1.23 -17.28
N LEU A 13 2.05 -1.46 -16.29
CA LEU A 13 1.65 -1.71 -14.91
C LEU A 13 1.40 -0.42 -14.12
N ILE A 14 2.07 0.67 -14.52
CA ILE A 14 1.96 1.99 -13.88
C ILE A 14 1.49 3.04 -14.90
N PRO A 15 0.24 2.96 -15.39
CA PRO A 15 -0.25 3.81 -16.46
C PRO A 15 -0.34 5.30 -16.08
N THR A 16 -0.23 5.63 -14.81
CA THR A 16 -0.15 7.01 -14.30
C THR A 16 1.20 7.67 -14.54
N VAL A 17 2.25 6.87 -14.84
CA VAL A 17 3.62 7.37 -15.06
C VAL A 17 3.91 7.47 -16.55
N PRO A 18 4.27 8.66 -17.09
CA PRO A 18 4.61 8.81 -18.50
C PRO A 18 5.81 7.94 -18.92
N LEU A 19 5.72 7.31 -20.10
CA LEU A 19 6.77 6.40 -20.56
C LEU A 19 8.16 7.05 -20.63
N GLU A 20 8.22 8.33 -21.00
CA GLU A 20 9.46 9.10 -21.11
C GLU A 20 10.17 9.32 -19.76
N THR A 21 9.44 9.20 -18.66
CA THR A 21 9.99 9.29 -17.30
C THR A 21 10.38 7.93 -16.71
N ILE A 22 10.26 6.84 -17.47
CA ILE A 22 10.71 5.50 -17.07
C ILE A 22 12.03 5.20 -17.77
N ILE A 23 13.10 5.00 -17.02
CA ILE A 23 14.43 4.64 -17.56
C ILE A 23 14.43 3.15 -17.98
N GLY A 24 13.85 2.27 -17.18
CA GLY A 24 13.84 0.82 -17.39
C GLY A 24 14.98 0.12 -16.64
N VAL A 25 15.28 0.54 -15.41
CA VAL A 25 16.23 -0.16 -14.53
C VAL A 25 15.48 -1.16 -13.66
N ARG A 26 15.88 -2.43 -13.69
CA ARG A 26 15.24 -3.48 -12.90
C ARG A 26 15.42 -3.24 -11.40
N THR A 27 14.37 -3.44 -10.63
CA THR A 27 14.32 -3.24 -9.16
C THR A 27 15.49 -3.89 -8.40
N PRO A 28 15.93 -5.15 -8.67
CA PRO A 28 17.07 -5.73 -7.96
C PRO A 28 18.37 -4.99 -8.20
N ALA A 29 18.61 -4.50 -9.42
CA ALA A 29 19.81 -3.72 -9.75
C ALA A 29 19.78 -2.35 -9.05
N LEU A 30 18.61 -1.70 -9.01
CA LEU A 30 18.43 -0.43 -8.35
C LEU A 30 18.58 -0.54 -6.82
N ARG A 31 18.05 -1.61 -6.19
CA ARG A 31 18.24 -1.88 -4.76
C ARG A 31 19.70 -2.16 -4.41
N LYS A 32 20.46 -2.84 -5.29
CA LYS A 32 21.90 -3.02 -5.11
C LYS A 32 22.62 -1.68 -5.16
N PHE A 33 22.33 -0.86 -6.16
CA PHE A 33 22.88 0.49 -6.28
C PHE A 33 22.57 1.34 -5.05
N ALA A 34 21.32 1.36 -4.58
CA ALA A 34 20.89 2.13 -3.42
C ALA A 34 21.70 1.83 -2.16
N LYS A 35 22.07 0.54 -1.92
CA LYS A 35 22.89 0.14 -0.76
C LYS A 35 24.30 0.73 -0.77
N ASP A 36 24.87 0.88 -1.94
CA ASP A 36 26.22 1.45 -2.08
C ASP A 36 26.15 2.98 -2.11
N PHE A 37 25.17 3.53 -2.82
CA PHE A 37 24.92 4.98 -2.90
C PHE A 37 24.57 5.58 -1.53
N ALA A 38 23.81 4.89 -0.69
CA ALA A 38 23.48 5.32 0.68
C ALA A 38 24.69 5.62 1.58
N LYS A 39 25.89 5.17 1.20
CA LYS A 39 27.15 5.40 1.95
C LYS A 39 27.89 6.63 1.47
N THR A 40 27.44 7.28 0.42
CA THR A 40 28.09 8.45 -0.18
C THR A 40 27.45 9.76 0.31
N PRO A 41 28.21 10.88 0.33
CA PRO A 41 27.67 12.20 0.69
C PRO A 41 26.52 12.63 -0.24
N GLU A 42 26.60 12.29 -1.51
CA GLU A 42 25.63 12.66 -2.56
C GLU A 42 24.24 12.07 -2.30
N ALA A 43 24.12 11.01 -1.51
CA ALA A 43 22.83 10.44 -1.14
C ALA A 43 21.98 11.42 -0.32
N ALA A 44 22.60 12.22 0.55
CA ALA A 44 21.90 13.23 1.32
C ALA A 44 21.39 14.38 0.44
N GLU A 45 22.20 14.84 -0.52
CA GLU A 45 21.81 15.84 -1.49
C GLU A 45 20.68 15.33 -2.40
N PHE A 46 20.77 14.08 -2.85
CA PHE A 46 19.74 13.43 -3.65
C PHE A 46 18.38 13.38 -2.92
N LEU A 47 18.37 13.04 -1.62
CA LEU A 47 17.14 13.00 -0.81
C LEU A 47 16.50 14.40 -0.64
N GLN A 48 17.25 15.48 -0.77
CA GLN A 48 16.73 16.84 -0.72
C GLN A 48 16.26 17.36 -2.08
N ALA A 49 16.68 16.75 -3.18
CA ALA A 49 16.41 17.20 -4.55
C ALA A 49 15.03 16.72 -5.05
N LEU A 50 13.97 17.08 -4.33
CA LEU A 50 12.58 16.78 -4.72
C LEU A 50 11.97 17.95 -5.53
N PRO A 51 11.08 17.65 -6.49
CA PRO A 51 10.63 16.33 -6.98
C PRO A 51 11.66 15.67 -7.91
N HIS A 52 11.70 14.33 -7.96
CA HIS A 52 12.48 13.61 -8.93
C HIS A 52 11.75 13.50 -10.28
N ARG A 53 12.53 13.45 -11.36
CA ARG A 53 11.97 13.35 -12.72
C ARG A 53 11.63 11.93 -13.12
N TYR A 54 12.47 10.97 -12.77
CA TYR A 54 12.35 9.60 -13.26
C TYR A 54 11.74 8.67 -12.22
N TYR A 55 10.94 7.71 -12.69
CA TYR A 55 10.35 6.65 -11.88
C TYR A 55 11.39 5.92 -11.02
N GLU A 56 12.54 5.61 -11.60
CA GLU A 56 13.61 4.93 -10.89
C GLU A 56 14.32 5.82 -9.86
N GLU A 57 14.32 7.13 -10.04
CA GLU A 57 14.80 8.07 -9.02
C GLU A 57 13.86 8.08 -7.81
N ASN A 58 12.54 8.09 -8.05
CA ASN A 58 11.55 7.94 -6.98
C ASN A 58 11.72 6.61 -6.23
N ASN A 59 11.93 5.50 -6.94
CA ASN A 59 12.21 4.22 -6.31
C ASN A 59 13.54 4.21 -5.55
N LEU A 60 14.58 4.85 -6.08
CA LEU A 60 15.86 5.01 -5.39
C LEU A 60 15.70 5.78 -4.09
N HIS A 61 14.92 6.87 -4.12
CA HIS A 61 14.59 7.66 -2.93
C HIS A 61 13.97 6.77 -1.83
N GLY A 62 12.94 6.01 -2.18
CA GLY A 62 12.31 5.07 -1.24
C GLY A 62 13.30 4.03 -0.69
N PHE A 63 14.19 3.49 -1.53
CA PHE A 63 15.20 2.52 -1.08
C PHE A 63 16.26 3.15 -0.17
N LEU A 64 16.61 4.41 -0.35
CA LEU A 64 17.50 5.12 0.56
C LEU A 64 16.83 5.31 1.93
N ILE A 65 15.54 5.67 1.98
CA ILE A 65 14.79 5.76 3.24
C ILE A 65 14.77 4.39 3.96
N GLU A 66 14.61 3.27 3.23
CA GLU A 66 14.68 1.92 3.83
C GLU A 66 16.01 1.62 4.53
N THR A 67 17.11 2.28 4.15
CA THR A 67 18.44 2.07 4.76
C THR A 67 18.61 2.83 6.08
N MET A 68 17.75 3.80 6.38
CA MET A 68 17.84 4.64 7.57
C MET A 68 17.69 3.80 8.84
N LYS A 69 18.47 4.15 9.87
CA LYS A 69 18.48 3.46 11.17
C LYS A 69 17.77 4.25 12.26
N ASP A 70 17.63 5.54 12.07
CA ASP A 70 16.91 6.44 12.96
C ASP A 70 15.45 6.54 12.53
N TYR A 71 14.54 6.28 13.46
CA TYR A 71 13.10 6.28 13.21
C TYR A 71 12.60 7.68 12.80
N ARG A 72 13.02 8.72 13.53
CA ARG A 72 12.57 10.10 13.26
C ARG A 72 13.05 10.58 11.91
N GLN A 73 14.30 10.28 11.54
CA GLN A 73 14.82 10.61 10.23
C GLN A 73 14.04 9.91 9.11
N ALA A 74 13.70 8.62 9.31
CA ALA A 74 12.90 7.88 8.34
C ALA A 74 11.48 8.48 8.18
N ILE A 75 10.82 8.86 9.28
CA ILE A 75 9.51 9.53 9.22
C ILE A 75 9.61 10.88 8.50
N LEU A 76 10.56 11.74 8.87
CA LEU A 76 10.73 13.05 8.22
C LEU A 76 11.02 12.92 6.72
N ALA A 77 11.83 11.94 6.33
CA ALA A 77 12.13 11.68 4.93
C ALA A 77 10.89 11.17 4.16
N LEU A 78 10.09 10.30 4.78
CA LEU A 78 8.82 9.83 4.20
C LEU A 78 7.81 10.97 4.07
N ASP A 79 7.61 11.78 5.11
CA ASP A 79 6.67 12.89 5.08
C ASP A 79 7.04 13.92 3.99
N ALA A 80 8.34 14.12 3.76
CA ALA A 80 8.82 14.97 2.66
C ALA A 80 8.62 14.34 1.28
N PHE A 81 8.71 13.01 1.17
CA PHE A 81 8.70 12.30 -0.11
C PHE A 81 7.29 11.86 -0.56
N LEU A 82 6.45 11.40 0.36
CA LEU A 82 5.12 10.84 0.04
C LEU A 82 4.24 11.76 -0.82
N PRO A 83 4.26 13.10 -0.67
CA PRO A 83 3.50 14.01 -1.54
C PRO A 83 3.90 13.95 -3.03
N TYR A 84 5.06 13.41 -3.36
CA TYR A 84 5.56 13.26 -4.73
C TYR A 84 5.38 11.85 -5.30
N VAL A 85 4.86 10.92 -4.51
CA VAL A 85 4.56 9.56 -4.99
C VAL A 85 3.30 9.58 -5.83
N ASP A 86 3.40 9.18 -7.10
CA ASP A 86 2.35 9.27 -8.12
C ASP A 86 1.90 7.91 -8.66
N ASN A 87 2.43 6.81 -8.10
CA ASN A 87 2.12 5.46 -8.55
C ASN A 87 2.24 4.42 -7.43
N TRP A 88 1.45 3.34 -7.58
CA TRP A 88 1.40 2.26 -6.60
C TRP A 88 2.71 1.49 -6.46
N ALA A 89 3.48 1.36 -7.54
CA ALA A 89 4.70 0.54 -7.51
C ALA A 89 5.80 1.21 -6.68
N THR A 90 5.96 2.54 -6.78
CA THR A 90 6.85 3.31 -5.89
C THR A 90 6.34 3.27 -4.44
N CYS A 91 5.03 3.46 -4.24
CA CYS A 91 4.42 3.44 -2.92
C CYS A 91 4.71 2.12 -2.18
N ASP A 92 4.38 0.98 -2.80
CA ASP A 92 4.40 -0.34 -2.18
C ASP A 92 5.82 -0.93 -2.04
N LEU A 93 6.84 -0.30 -2.64
CA LEU A 93 8.23 -0.73 -2.50
C LEU A 93 8.86 -0.34 -1.16
N MET A 94 8.31 0.65 -0.46
CA MET A 94 8.93 1.27 0.71
C MET A 94 8.53 0.58 2.01
N ARG A 95 9.49 -0.09 2.66
CA ARG A 95 9.26 -0.77 3.96
C ARG A 95 10.47 -0.57 4.89
N PRO A 96 10.61 0.59 5.54
CA PRO A 96 11.74 0.86 6.41
C PRO A 96 11.85 -0.16 7.54
N ASN A 97 13.00 -0.84 7.66
CA ASN A 97 13.20 -1.88 8.67
C ASN A 97 13.19 -1.33 10.10
N VAL A 98 13.54 -0.06 10.27
CA VAL A 98 13.54 0.62 11.58
C VAL A 98 12.16 0.62 12.24
N PHE A 99 11.10 0.57 11.46
CA PHE A 99 9.70 0.57 11.94
C PHE A 99 9.37 -0.60 12.87
N ARG A 100 9.99 -1.78 12.66
CA ARG A 100 9.77 -2.96 13.52
C ARG A 100 10.13 -2.75 14.98
N LYS A 101 10.94 -1.73 15.29
CA LYS A 101 11.40 -1.42 16.66
C LYS A 101 10.61 -0.27 17.30
N HIS A 102 9.67 0.34 16.54
CA HIS A 102 8.95 1.56 16.92
C HIS A 102 7.46 1.43 16.63
N LEU A 103 6.88 0.25 16.86
CA LEU A 103 5.48 -0.03 16.51
C LEU A 103 4.48 0.90 17.22
N PRO A 104 4.62 1.22 18.54
CA PRO A 104 3.69 2.15 19.18
C PRO A 104 3.67 3.55 18.52
N GLU A 105 4.85 4.10 18.25
CA GLU A 105 5.00 5.42 17.62
C GLU A 105 4.56 5.39 16.14
N LEU A 106 4.86 4.30 15.44
CA LEU A 106 4.47 4.10 14.04
C LEU A 106 2.95 4.07 13.88
N LEU A 107 2.22 3.49 14.83
CA LEU A 107 0.77 3.41 14.78
C LEU A 107 0.12 4.81 14.71
N THR A 108 0.62 5.74 15.52
CA THR A 108 0.19 7.14 15.48
C THR A 108 0.49 7.79 14.11
N GLN A 109 1.67 7.54 13.58
CA GLN A 109 2.06 8.09 12.27
C GLN A 109 1.23 7.50 11.13
N ILE A 110 0.88 6.22 11.19
CA ILE A 110 -0.02 5.57 10.23
C ILE A 110 -1.39 6.25 10.20
N GLN A 111 -1.95 6.59 11.36
CA GLN A 111 -3.23 7.33 11.41
C GLN A 111 -3.13 8.69 10.72
N ILE A 112 -2.02 9.41 10.89
CA ILE A 112 -1.77 10.68 10.20
C ILE A 112 -1.72 10.47 8.67
N TRP A 113 -1.00 9.47 8.19
CA TRP A 113 -0.91 9.17 6.76
C TRP A 113 -2.27 8.74 6.18
N MET A 114 -3.05 7.93 6.90
CA MET A 114 -4.39 7.51 6.45
C MET A 114 -5.40 8.67 6.41
N ALA A 115 -5.17 9.75 7.17
CA ALA A 115 -5.99 10.95 7.16
C ALA A 115 -5.54 12.01 6.12
N SER A 116 -4.52 11.73 5.32
CA SER A 116 -4.00 12.63 4.30
C SER A 116 -4.99 12.85 3.15
N GLU A 117 -4.93 14.01 2.51
CA GLU A 117 -5.63 14.27 1.24
C GLU A 117 -4.92 13.65 0.02
N HIS A 118 -3.65 13.28 0.16
CA HIS A 118 -2.86 12.72 -0.94
C HIS A 118 -3.08 11.20 -1.06
N PRO A 119 -3.57 10.68 -2.21
CA PRO A 119 -4.00 9.27 -2.36
C PRO A 119 -2.91 8.25 -2.04
N TYR A 120 -1.67 8.48 -2.46
CA TYR A 120 -0.59 7.54 -2.21
C TYR A 120 -0.04 7.63 -0.78
N THR A 121 -0.21 8.75 -0.08
CA THR A 121 0.06 8.84 1.35
C THR A 121 -0.96 8.01 2.15
N VAL A 122 -2.25 8.10 1.81
CA VAL A 122 -3.30 7.23 2.38
C VAL A 122 -3.00 5.77 2.10
N ARG A 123 -2.68 5.43 0.84
CA ARG A 123 -2.31 4.08 0.43
C ARG A 123 -1.14 3.54 1.23
N PHE A 124 -0.09 4.35 1.42
CA PHE A 124 1.10 3.99 2.20
C PHE A 124 0.74 3.71 3.67
N GLY A 125 -0.09 4.56 4.29
CA GLY A 125 -0.57 4.35 5.66
C GLY A 125 -1.29 3.01 5.82
N ILE A 126 -2.23 2.68 4.91
CA ILE A 126 -2.94 1.39 4.92
C ILE A 126 -1.97 0.22 4.71
N GLU A 127 -0.97 0.36 3.83
CA GLU A 127 0.03 -0.68 3.59
C GLU A 127 0.91 -0.93 4.82
N MET A 128 1.31 0.13 5.52
CA MET A 128 2.08 0.00 6.76
C MET A 128 1.26 -0.69 7.86
N LEU A 129 -0.01 -0.35 8.00
CA LEU A 129 -0.93 -1.04 8.91
C LEU A 129 -1.07 -2.52 8.54
N MET A 130 -1.24 -2.85 7.26
CA MET A 130 -1.31 -4.22 6.75
C MET A 130 -0.02 -5.01 7.03
N THR A 131 1.13 -4.35 6.87
CA THR A 131 2.45 -5.00 6.95
C THR A 131 2.87 -5.30 8.38
N PHE A 132 2.58 -4.40 9.30
CA PHE A 132 3.12 -4.47 10.66
C PHE A 132 2.09 -4.87 11.72
N TYR A 133 0.77 -4.77 11.44
CA TYR A 133 -0.26 -4.90 12.47
C TYR A 133 -1.37 -5.93 12.15
N LEU A 134 -1.23 -6.74 11.12
CA LEU A 134 -2.17 -7.86 10.87
C LEU A 134 -1.73 -9.21 11.45
N ASP A 135 -0.59 -9.26 12.15
CA ASP A 135 -0.09 -10.47 12.84
C ASP A 135 -0.18 -10.29 14.37
N GLY A 136 0.93 -10.40 15.08
CA GLY A 136 0.99 -10.36 16.55
C GLY A 136 0.50 -9.05 17.18
N GLU A 137 0.60 -7.94 16.47
CA GLU A 137 0.16 -6.61 16.94
C GLU A 137 -1.29 -6.28 16.55
N PHE A 138 -2.04 -7.26 16.05
CA PHE A 138 -3.39 -7.04 15.55
C PHE A 138 -4.36 -6.62 16.67
N GLN A 139 -5.14 -5.56 16.38
CA GLN A 139 -6.31 -5.16 17.16
C GLN A 139 -7.51 -5.02 16.22
N PRO A 140 -8.72 -5.46 16.63
CA PRO A 140 -9.93 -5.39 15.79
C PRO A 140 -10.27 -3.99 15.29
N GLU A 141 -9.98 -2.95 16.07
CA GLU A 141 -10.22 -1.54 15.72
C GLU A 141 -9.49 -1.08 14.47
N TYR A 142 -8.37 -1.72 14.08
CA TYR A 142 -7.65 -1.38 12.85
C TYR A 142 -8.47 -1.65 11.60
N LEU A 143 -9.38 -2.62 11.66
CA LEU A 143 -10.33 -2.88 10.58
C LEU A 143 -11.33 -1.73 10.45
N ASP A 144 -11.80 -1.17 11.57
CA ASP A 144 -12.72 -0.02 11.56
C ASP A 144 -12.03 1.22 10.95
N TRP A 145 -10.77 1.48 11.29
CA TRP A 145 -10.03 2.60 10.73
C TRP A 145 -9.94 2.52 9.20
N VAL A 146 -9.63 1.35 8.66
CA VAL A 146 -9.54 1.18 7.20
C VAL A 146 -10.92 1.17 6.53
N ALA A 147 -11.94 0.60 7.18
CA ALA A 147 -13.32 0.59 6.66
C ALA A 147 -13.94 2.00 6.62
N ALA A 148 -13.50 2.91 7.49
CA ALA A 148 -13.97 4.29 7.55
C ALA A 148 -13.38 5.19 6.45
N ILE A 149 -12.39 4.72 5.70
CA ILE A 149 -11.78 5.51 4.60
C ILE A 149 -12.71 5.46 3.39
N HIS A 150 -13.27 6.62 3.03
CA HIS A 150 -14.05 6.82 1.81
C HIS A 150 -13.18 7.56 0.78
N SER A 151 -13.08 7.02 -0.43
CA SER A 151 -12.28 7.62 -1.49
C SER A 151 -12.87 7.30 -2.86
N GLU A 152 -12.75 8.22 -3.81
CA GLU A 152 -13.03 7.97 -5.22
C GLU A 152 -11.79 7.44 -5.97
N GLU A 153 -10.63 7.49 -5.33
CA GLU A 153 -9.35 7.10 -5.91
C GLU A 153 -9.22 5.58 -6.03
N TYR A 154 -9.06 5.11 -7.27
CA TYR A 154 -8.94 3.68 -7.58
C TYR A 154 -7.86 2.98 -6.76
N TYR A 155 -6.68 3.61 -6.62
CA TYR A 155 -5.53 2.98 -5.95
C TYR A 155 -5.65 2.98 -4.43
N VAL A 156 -6.42 3.88 -3.83
CA VAL A 156 -6.80 3.84 -2.41
C VAL A 156 -7.78 2.68 -2.18
N ASN A 157 -8.86 2.63 -2.97
CA ASN A 157 -9.87 1.58 -2.87
C ASN A 157 -9.29 0.17 -3.12
N MET A 158 -8.32 0.06 -4.03
CA MET A 158 -7.59 -1.18 -4.28
C MET A 158 -6.75 -1.60 -3.07
N MET A 159 -6.15 -0.66 -2.35
CA MET A 159 -5.38 -0.97 -1.13
C MET A 159 -6.31 -1.37 0.02
N ILE A 160 -7.45 -0.71 0.20
CA ILE A 160 -8.47 -1.13 1.18
C ILE A 160 -8.91 -2.57 0.89
N ALA A 161 -9.20 -2.89 -0.38
CA ALA A 161 -9.58 -4.24 -0.78
C ALA A 161 -8.46 -5.27 -0.52
N TRP A 162 -7.20 -4.89 -0.74
CA TRP A 162 -6.05 -5.75 -0.45
C TRP A 162 -5.83 -5.93 1.05
N TYR A 163 -5.99 -4.88 1.84
CA TYR A 163 -5.95 -4.93 3.29
C TYR A 163 -6.97 -5.94 3.84
N PHE A 164 -8.24 -5.82 3.46
CA PHE A 164 -9.29 -6.73 3.92
C PHE A 164 -9.13 -8.15 3.40
N ALA A 165 -8.67 -8.36 2.17
CA ALA A 165 -8.34 -9.70 1.67
C ALA A 165 -7.18 -10.34 2.46
N THR A 166 -6.20 -9.55 2.90
CA THR A 166 -5.10 -10.01 3.75
C THR A 166 -5.59 -10.26 5.18
N ALA A 167 -6.46 -9.40 5.71
CA ALA A 167 -7.09 -9.58 7.01
C ALA A 167 -7.96 -10.86 7.04
N LEU A 168 -8.73 -11.15 6.00
CA LEU A 168 -9.47 -12.43 5.88
C LEU A 168 -8.54 -13.65 5.89
N ALA A 169 -7.32 -13.53 5.39
CA ALA A 169 -6.36 -14.63 5.43
C ALA A 169 -5.70 -14.80 6.82
N LYS A 170 -5.51 -13.73 7.58
CA LYS A 170 -4.78 -13.74 8.85
C LYS A 170 -5.69 -13.68 10.08
N GLN A 171 -6.80 -12.95 10.00
CA GLN A 171 -7.71 -12.59 11.08
C GLN A 171 -9.17 -12.84 10.64
N TRP A 172 -9.45 -14.06 10.21
CA TRP A 172 -10.71 -14.44 9.56
C TRP A 172 -11.94 -14.00 10.36
N ASP A 173 -12.01 -14.37 11.65
CA ASP A 173 -13.20 -14.14 12.46
C ASP A 173 -13.46 -12.65 12.71
N ALA A 174 -12.41 -11.84 12.79
CA ALA A 174 -12.53 -10.40 12.96
C ALA A 174 -12.87 -9.68 11.63
N ALA A 175 -12.32 -10.14 10.51
CA ALA A 175 -12.51 -9.49 9.21
C ALA A 175 -13.79 -9.92 8.49
N LEU A 176 -14.28 -11.13 8.72
CA LEU A 176 -15.46 -11.69 8.04
C LEU A 176 -16.72 -10.82 8.19
N PRO A 177 -17.04 -10.25 9.38
CA PRO A 177 -18.23 -9.38 9.54
C PRO A 177 -18.26 -8.18 8.59
N TYR A 178 -17.11 -7.63 8.18
CA TYR A 178 -17.06 -6.50 7.25
C TYR A 178 -17.57 -6.87 5.85
N VAL A 179 -17.38 -8.12 5.46
CA VAL A 179 -17.88 -8.66 4.18
C VAL A 179 -19.32 -9.16 4.33
N GLN A 180 -19.64 -9.88 5.41
CA GLN A 180 -21.00 -10.42 5.65
C GLN A 180 -22.06 -9.34 5.80
N GLN A 181 -21.69 -8.21 6.41
CA GLN A 181 -22.61 -7.08 6.73
C GLN A 181 -22.46 -5.92 5.73
N CYS A 182 -21.76 -6.12 4.60
CA CYS A 182 -21.54 -5.10 3.57
C CYS A 182 -21.02 -3.76 4.13
N ARG A 183 -20.08 -3.79 5.10
CA ARG A 183 -19.53 -2.60 5.77
C ARG A 183 -18.53 -1.84 4.91
N LEU A 184 -18.13 -2.36 3.75
CA LEU A 184 -17.23 -1.73 2.78
C LEU A 184 -18.04 -1.15 1.62
N GLU A 185 -17.50 -0.12 0.97
CA GLU A 185 -18.10 0.43 -0.26
C GLU A 185 -18.30 -0.68 -1.32
N PRO A 186 -19.34 -0.60 -2.18
CA PRO A 186 -19.72 -1.68 -3.09
C PRO A 186 -18.60 -2.22 -3.97
N TRP A 187 -17.80 -1.34 -4.53
CA TRP A 187 -16.68 -1.74 -5.38
C TRP A 187 -15.58 -2.43 -4.56
N THR A 188 -15.22 -1.83 -3.43
CA THR A 188 -14.20 -2.34 -2.51
C THR A 188 -14.59 -3.71 -1.93
N HIS A 189 -15.86 -3.88 -1.55
CA HIS A 189 -16.41 -5.17 -1.11
C HIS A 189 -16.19 -6.27 -2.15
N ARG A 190 -16.66 -6.05 -3.40
CA ARG A 190 -16.49 -7.03 -4.48
C ARG A 190 -15.03 -7.32 -4.79
N LYS A 191 -14.18 -6.29 -4.72
CA LYS A 191 -12.74 -6.42 -4.97
C LYS A 191 -12.03 -7.15 -3.84
N THR A 192 -12.43 -6.96 -2.58
CA THR A 192 -11.96 -7.71 -1.41
C THR A 192 -12.22 -9.20 -1.61
N ILE A 193 -13.45 -9.59 -1.93
CA ILE A 193 -13.81 -10.99 -2.16
C ILE A 193 -12.99 -11.56 -3.33
N GLN A 194 -12.86 -10.83 -4.44
CA GLN A 194 -12.05 -11.27 -5.56
C GLN A 194 -10.62 -11.59 -5.12
N LYS A 195 -9.94 -10.66 -4.43
CA LYS A 195 -8.56 -10.83 -3.97
C LYS A 195 -8.43 -11.93 -2.93
N ALA A 196 -9.40 -12.09 -2.05
CA ALA A 196 -9.42 -13.17 -1.06
C ALA A 196 -9.52 -14.55 -1.75
N VAL A 197 -10.38 -14.68 -2.74
CA VAL A 197 -10.54 -15.92 -3.54
C VAL A 197 -9.27 -16.26 -4.35
N GLU A 198 -8.54 -15.26 -4.83
CA GLU A 198 -7.26 -15.42 -5.53
C GLU A 198 -6.11 -15.83 -4.58
N SER A 199 -6.27 -15.65 -3.27
CA SER A 199 -5.22 -15.92 -2.29
C SER A 199 -5.02 -17.40 -2.01
N TYR A 200 -3.78 -17.88 -2.05
CA TYR A 200 -3.42 -19.26 -1.63
C TYR A 200 -3.50 -19.47 -0.10
N ARG A 201 -3.62 -18.40 0.68
CA ARG A 201 -3.68 -18.44 2.15
C ARG A 201 -5.09 -18.71 2.70
N ILE A 202 -6.10 -18.69 1.84
CA ILE A 202 -7.50 -18.92 2.22
C ILE A 202 -7.92 -20.32 1.72
N SER A 203 -8.54 -21.12 2.57
CA SER A 203 -9.02 -22.47 2.22
C SER A 203 -10.12 -22.44 1.16
N ASP A 204 -10.27 -23.53 0.41
CA ASP A 204 -11.28 -23.61 -0.65
C ASP A 204 -12.71 -23.51 -0.10
N GLU A 205 -12.96 -24.02 1.11
CA GLU A 205 -14.24 -23.86 1.83
C GLU A 205 -14.55 -22.38 2.09
N ARG A 206 -13.59 -21.64 2.66
CA ARG A 206 -13.72 -20.18 2.90
C ARG A 206 -13.88 -19.40 1.59
N LYS A 207 -13.18 -19.79 0.53
CA LYS A 207 -13.35 -19.19 -0.81
C LYS A 207 -14.74 -19.42 -1.37
N ALA A 208 -15.30 -20.64 -1.24
CA ALA A 208 -16.65 -20.94 -1.67
C ALA A 208 -17.66 -20.06 -0.93
N TYR A 209 -17.53 -19.97 0.40
CA TYR A 209 -18.36 -19.10 1.21
C TYR A 209 -18.29 -17.63 0.81
N LEU A 210 -17.08 -17.09 0.59
CA LEU A 210 -16.90 -15.70 0.15
C LEU A 210 -17.52 -15.45 -1.25
N LYS A 211 -17.47 -16.40 -2.17
CA LYS A 211 -18.12 -16.30 -3.49
C LYS A 211 -19.63 -16.13 -3.37
N ASP A 212 -20.25 -16.83 -2.43
CA ASP A 212 -21.68 -16.71 -2.15
C ASP A 212 -22.06 -15.33 -1.60
N LEU A 213 -21.17 -14.68 -0.84
CA LEU A 213 -21.39 -13.34 -0.30
C LEU A 213 -21.26 -12.23 -1.36
N ARG A 214 -20.59 -12.52 -2.49
CA ARG A 214 -20.28 -11.49 -3.51
C ARG A 214 -21.53 -10.83 -4.11
N PHE A 215 -22.66 -11.52 -4.14
CA PHE A 215 -23.87 -11.10 -4.84
C PHE A 215 -25.12 -11.04 -3.95
N ARG A 216 -25.03 -11.46 -2.67
CA ARG A 216 -26.22 -11.68 -1.84
C ARG A 216 -26.93 -10.41 -1.37
N ASP A 217 -26.25 -9.30 -1.14
CA ASP A 217 -26.79 -8.28 -0.21
C ASP A 217 -26.92 -6.88 -0.77
N TRP A 218 -26.54 -6.62 -2.01
CA TRP A 218 -26.77 -5.29 -2.61
C TRP A 218 -28.20 -5.08 -3.08
N ASN A 219 -29.00 -6.15 -3.24
CA ASN A 219 -30.42 -6.05 -3.60
C ASN A 219 -31.33 -5.70 -2.42
N GLY A 220 -30.86 -5.79 -1.17
CA GLY A 220 -31.63 -5.45 0.03
C GLY A 220 -31.36 -4.06 0.63
N ALA A 221 -30.23 -3.44 0.28
CA ALA A 221 -29.84 -2.12 0.82
C ALA A 221 -30.36 -0.92 -0.01
N GLY A 222 -30.97 -1.18 -1.15
CA GLY A 222 -31.46 -0.16 -2.09
C GLY A 222 -32.87 0.40 -1.82
N GLU A 223 -33.65 -0.17 -0.92
CA GLU A 223 -35.05 0.24 -0.68
C GLU A 223 -35.27 1.11 0.59
N GLY A 224 -34.25 1.64 1.19
CA GLY A 224 -34.35 2.36 2.47
C GLY A 224 -33.78 3.76 2.52
N ARG A 225 -33.58 4.46 1.40
CA ARG A 225 -33.29 5.92 1.40
C ARG A 225 -34.06 6.62 0.29
N LEU A 226 -35.28 6.99 0.59
CA LEU A 226 -35.95 8.19 0.07
C LEU A 226 -35.77 9.32 1.06
#